data_3422b1f32efa73c52c0a6882cb773a04
#
_entry.id   3422b1f32efa73c52c0a6882cb773a04
#
_cell.length_a   1.000
_cell.length_b   1.000
_cell.length_c   1.000
_cell.angle_alpha   90.00
_cell.angle_beta   90.00
_cell.angle_gamma   90.00
#
_symmetry.space_group_name_H-M   'P 1'
#
loop_
_entity.id
_entity.type
_entity.pdbx_description
1 polymer ?
#
loop_
_entity_poly.entity_id
_entity_poly.type
_entity_poly.pdbx_seq_one_letter_code
_entity_poly.pdbx_strand_id
1 'polypeptide(L)'
;MKNDTVILWREIVIEIRKSATADSRTCDVSQVSKETLLASSRQHIGDVVKAMAFFSGKLIHAAGEHDYDKLTAIDWFFSDFRTKFEEHGWWDNHRKIHRHHLVQADGVPEDVNLLDVLEYIADYVMAGMARAGDIYPLEMSDELIQRAFR
;
A
#
# COMPACT_ATOMS: atom_id res chain seq x y z
N MET A 1 17.30 -2.16 -30.13
CA MET A 1 15.96 -1.55 -30.05
C MET A 1 15.37 -2.00 -28.71
N LYS A 2 15.37 -1.10 -27.70
CA LYS A 2 14.75 -1.37 -26.39
C LYS A 2 13.26 -1.05 -26.53
N ASN A 3 12.40 -2.04 -26.38
CA ASN A 3 10.97 -1.83 -26.25
C ASN A 3 10.71 -1.27 -24.85
N ASP A 4 10.67 0.04 -24.73
CA ASP A 4 10.13 0.70 -23.54
C ASP A 4 8.61 0.50 -23.58
N THR A 5 8.14 -0.53 -22.89
CA THR A 5 6.72 -0.73 -22.65
C THR A 5 6.30 0.33 -21.62
N VAL A 6 5.85 1.48 -22.10
CA VAL A 6 5.19 2.48 -21.24
C VAL A 6 3.87 1.87 -20.79
N ILE A 7 3.83 1.37 -19.57
CA ILE A 7 2.59 0.96 -18.93
C ILE A 7 1.87 2.25 -18.51
N LEU A 8 0.95 2.71 -19.34
CA LEU A 8 0.04 3.80 -19.00
C LEU A 8 -0.95 3.28 -17.93
N TRP A 9 -0.66 3.58 -16.68
CA TRP A 9 -1.60 3.36 -15.58
C TRP A 9 -2.77 4.32 -15.76
N ARG A 10 -3.89 3.82 -16.29
CA ARG A 10 -5.17 4.54 -16.18
C ARG A 10 -5.54 4.54 -14.71
N GLU A 11 -5.79 5.71 -14.15
CA GLU A 11 -6.37 5.80 -12.80
C GLU A 11 -7.62 4.94 -12.75
N ILE A 12 -7.56 3.88 -11.96
CA ILE A 12 -8.73 3.05 -11.70
C ILE A 12 -9.58 3.81 -10.71
N VAL A 13 -10.65 4.42 -11.20
CA VAL A 13 -11.65 5.09 -10.35
C VAL A 13 -12.66 4.06 -9.88
N ILE A 14 -12.86 3.96 -8.57
CA ILE A 14 -13.94 3.18 -7.98
C ILE A 14 -15.12 4.11 -7.73
N GLU A 15 -16.24 3.83 -8.39
CA GLU A 15 -17.51 4.49 -8.09
C GLU A 15 -18.21 3.72 -6.97
N ILE A 16 -18.42 4.38 -5.83
CA ILE A 16 -19.19 3.84 -4.70
C ILE A 16 -20.62 4.30 -4.83
N ARG A 17 -21.55 3.38 -5.05
CA ARG A 17 -22.98 3.67 -5.16
C ARG A 17 -23.82 2.60 -4.49
N LYS A 18 -25.02 2.97 -4.09
CA LYS A 18 -26.00 2.01 -3.56
C LYS A 18 -26.36 0.99 -4.64
N SER A 19 -26.27 -0.30 -4.31
CA SER A 19 -26.67 -1.39 -5.17
C SER A 19 -28.03 -1.96 -4.74
N ALA A 20 -28.83 -2.39 -5.69
CA ALA A 20 -30.08 -3.11 -5.47
C ALA A 20 -29.81 -4.62 -5.30
N THR A 21 -28.91 -4.97 -4.39
CA THR A 21 -28.57 -6.37 -4.12
C THR A 21 -29.51 -6.98 -3.10
N ALA A 22 -29.76 -8.31 -3.21
CA ALA A 22 -30.48 -9.07 -2.21
C ALA A 22 -29.58 -9.29 -0.98
N ASP A 23 -29.84 -8.56 0.11
CA ASP A 23 -29.16 -8.68 1.39
C ASP A 23 -30.20 -9.04 2.45
N SER A 24 -29.97 -10.14 3.17
CA SER A 24 -30.89 -10.64 4.20
C SER A 24 -31.18 -9.65 5.34
N ARG A 25 -30.35 -8.61 5.48
CA ARG A 25 -30.55 -7.54 6.47
C ARG A 25 -31.48 -6.43 5.99
N THR A 26 -31.73 -6.34 4.68
CA THR A 26 -32.42 -5.20 4.07
C THR A 26 -33.58 -5.58 3.12
N CYS A 27 -33.79 -6.87 2.84
CA CYS A 27 -34.88 -7.35 1.98
C CYS A 27 -35.76 -8.36 2.71
N ASP A 28 -36.97 -8.56 2.19
CA ASP A 28 -37.83 -9.68 2.59
C ASP A 28 -37.32 -10.95 1.90
N VAL A 29 -36.63 -11.80 2.65
CA VAL A 29 -36.01 -13.04 2.14
C VAL A 29 -37.00 -14.00 1.50
N SER A 30 -38.28 -13.96 1.93
CA SER A 30 -39.35 -14.81 1.38
C SER A 30 -39.73 -14.44 -0.06
N GLN A 31 -39.41 -13.24 -0.50
CA GLN A 31 -39.72 -12.71 -1.84
C GLN A 31 -38.55 -12.77 -2.81
N VAL A 32 -37.37 -13.21 -2.35
CA VAL A 32 -36.18 -13.28 -3.17
C VAL A 32 -36.12 -14.59 -3.93
N SER A 33 -36.19 -14.53 -5.26
CA SER A 33 -36.01 -15.72 -6.12
C SER A 33 -34.52 -16.15 -6.17
N LYS A 34 -34.29 -17.40 -6.54
CA LYS A 34 -32.93 -17.93 -6.73
C LYS A 34 -32.17 -17.15 -7.83
N GLU A 35 -32.85 -16.71 -8.87
CA GLU A 35 -32.31 -15.93 -9.98
C GLU A 35 -31.88 -14.54 -9.49
N THR A 36 -32.69 -13.87 -8.66
CA THR A 36 -32.37 -12.58 -8.01
C THR A 36 -31.17 -12.72 -7.11
N LEU A 37 -31.14 -13.77 -6.28
CA LEU A 37 -29.99 -14.03 -5.39
C LEU A 37 -28.71 -14.28 -6.17
N LEU A 38 -28.77 -15.05 -7.26
CA LEU A 38 -27.62 -15.32 -8.13
C LEU A 38 -27.10 -14.05 -8.80
N ALA A 39 -28.01 -13.23 -9.34
CA ALA A 39 -27.65 -11.95 -9.98
C ALA A 39 -26.95 -11.00 -8.96
N SER A 40 -27.51 -10.90 -7.76
CA SER A 40 -26.97 -10.12 -6.64
C SER A 40 -25.58 -10.61 -6.23
N SER A 41 -25.41 -11.93 -6.12
CA SER A 41 -24.13 -12.54 -5.77
C SER A 41 -23.06 -12.29 -6.84
N ARG A 42 -23.40 -12.40 -8.12
CA ARG A 42 -22.50 -12.10 -9.24
C ARG A 42 -22.07 -10.63 -9.23
N GLN A 43 -23.01 -9.72 -8.97
CA GLN A 43 -22.69 -8.30 -8.85
C GLN A 43 -21.71 -8.05 -7.69
N HIS A 44 -21.99 -8.57 -6.50
CA HIS A 44 -21.12 -8.44 -5.35
C HIS A 44 -19.70 -8.96 -5.61
N ILE A 45 -19.59 -10.16 -6.17
CA ILE A 45 -18.30 -10.76 -6.55
C ILE A 45 -17.55 -9.83 -7.53
N GLY A 46 -18.25 -9.32 -8.56
CA GLY A 46 -17.66 -8.40 -9.52
C GLY A 46 -17.18 -7.09 -8.89
N ASP A 47 -17.92 -6.55 -7.92
CA ASP A 47 -17.54 -5.33 -7.20
C ASP A 47 -16.30 -5.55 -6.30
N VAL A 48 -16.21 -6.70 -5.62
CA VAL A 48 -15.02 -7.10 -4.87
C VAL A 48 -13.80 -7.25 -5.78
N VAL A 49 -13.94 -7.87 -6.96
CA VAL A 49 -12.85 -7.99 -7.94
C VAL A 49 -12.34 -6.62 -8.37
N LYS A 50 -13.24 -5.65 -8.64
CA LYS A 50 -12.85 -4.28 -9.00
C LYS A 50 -12.10 -3.57 -7.84
N ALA A 51 -12.59 -3.73 -6.61
CA ALA A 51 -11.94 -3.15 -5.44
C ALA A 51 -10.53 -3.73 -5.24
N MET A 52 -10.37 -5.04 -5.38
CA MET A 52 -9.06 -5.70 -5.28
C MET A 52 -8.10 -5.25 -6.39
N ALA A 53 -8.59 -5.05 -7.61
CA ALA A 53 -7.79 -4.52 -8.70
C ALA A 53 -7.32 -3.07 -8.43
N PHE A 54 -8.18 -2.24 -7.82
CA PHE A 54 -7.82 -0.90 -7.39
C PHE A 54 -6.69 -0.93 -6.34
N PHE A 55 -6.80 -1.73 -5.29
CA PHE A 55 -5.76 -1.86 -4.27
C PHE A 55 -4.45 -2.40 -4.86
N SER A 56 -4.53 -3.38 -5.76
CA SER A 56 -3.35 -3.87 -6.48
C SER A 56 -2.64 -2.74 -7.25
N GLY A 57 -3.40 -1.89 -7.95
CA GLY A 57 -2.85 -0.72 -8.63
C GLY A 57 -2.15 0.27 -7.69
N LYS A 58 -2.73 0.52 -6.50
CA LYS A 58 -2.11 1.38 -5.49
C LYS A 58 -0.81 0.79 -4.93
N LEU A 59 -0.77 -0.53 -4.68
CA LEU A 59 0.45 -1.22 -4.23
C LEU A 59 1.56 -1.18 -5.29
N ILE A 60 1.23 -1.38 -6.56
CA ILE A 60 2.21 -1.30 -7.66
C ILE A 60 2.75 0.14 -7.79
N HIS A 61 1.90 1.14 -7.62
CA HIS A 61 2.33 2.54 -7.63
C HIS A 61 3.29 2.82 -6.47
N ALA A 62 2.95 2.44 -5.23
CA ALA A 62 3.83 2.58 -4.08
C ALA A 62 5.19 1.89 -4.31
N ALA A 63 5.18 0.67 -4.84
CA ALA A 63 6.41 -0.05 -5.20
C ALA A 63 7.27 0.67 -6.25
N GLY A 64 6.64 1.40 -7.18
CA GLY A 64 7.36 2.20 -8.20
C GLY A 64 8.00 3.47 -7.64
N GLU A 65 7.44 4.01 -6.56
CA GLU A 65 7.95 5.21 -5.88
C GLU A 65 8.85 4.86 -4.67
N HIS A 66 8.95 3.58 -4.31
CA HIS A 66 9.73 3.14 -3.17
C HIS A 66 11.20 3.56 -3.31
N ASP A 67 11.70 4.30 -2.33
CA ASP A 67 13.10 4.68 -2.20
C ASP A 67 13.73 5.34 -3.46
N TYR A 68 12.91 5.97 -4.31
CA TYR A 68 13.38 6.54 -5.59
C TYR A 68 14.50 7.57 -5.42
N ASP A 69 14.56 8.25 -4.28
CA ASP A 69 15.57 9.26 -3.96
C ASP A 69 16.97 8.65 -3.75
N LYS A 70 17.07 7.38 -3.38
CA LYS A 70 18.35 6.65 -3.36
C LYS A 70 19.02 6.61 -4.73
N LEU A 71 18.22 6.65 -5.79
CA LEU A 71 18.72 6.65 -7.18
C LEU A 71 18.86 8.06 -7.73
N THR A 72 17.89 8.94 -7.46
CA THR A 72 17.84 10.29 -8.03
C THR A 72 18.72 11.30 -7.30
N ALA A 73 19.03 11.04 -6.02
CA ALA A 73 19.91 11.87 -5.17
C ALA A 73 21.13 11.07 -4.68
N ILE A 74 21.67 10.20 -5.52
CA ILE A 74 22.73 9.26 -5.15
C ILE A 74 23.97 9.92 -4.54
N ASP A 75 24.38 11.09 -5.00
CA ASP A 75 25.55 11.79 -4.45
C ASP A 75 25.31 12.28 -3.02
N TRP A 76 24.11 12.78 -2.72
CA TRP A 76 23.73 13.20 -1.39
C TRP A 76 23.57 11.99 -0.47
N PHE A 77 22.87 10.93 -0.93
CA PHE A 77 22.76 9.67 -0.23
C PHE A 77 24.15 9.11 0.13
N PHE A 78 25.06 9.04 -0.86
CA PHE A 78 26.41 8.53 -0.64
C PHE A 78 27.21 9.35 0.37
N SER A 79 27.10 10.68 0.32
CA SER A 79 27.78 11.58 1.27
C SER A 79 27.30 11.33 2.70
N ASP A 80 25.99 11.24 2.91
CA ASP A 80 25.40 11.00 4.22
C ASP A 80 25.68 9.57 4.73
N PHE A 81 25.65 8.58 3.85
CA PHE A 81 26.01 7.20 4.16
C PHE A 81 27.44 7.09 4.72
N ARG A 82 28.39 7.85 4.17
CA ARG A 82 29.79 7.83 4.63
C ARG A 82 29.97 8.39 6.04
N THR A 83 29.06 9.23 6.50
CA THR A 83 29.03 9.77 7.87
C THR A 83 28.08 8.98 8.78
N LYS A 84 27.63 7.81 8.33
CA LYS A 84 26.61 6.96 9.03
C LYS A 84 25.31 7.72 9.28
N PHE A 85 24.96 8.63 8.34
CA PHE A 85 23.74 9.44 8.38
C PHE A 85 23.70 10.50 9.50
N GLU A 86 24.88 11.00 9.93
CA GLU A 86 24.99 11.95 11.05
C GLU A 86 25.15 13.40 10.61
N GLU A 87 25.60 13.68 9.36
CA GLU A 87 26.07 15.02 9.01
C GLU A 87 25.31 15.73 7.89
N HIS A 88 24.73 15.02 6.93
CA HIS A 88 24.25 15.64 5.69
C HIS A 88 22.72 15.66 5.54
N GLY A 89 21.99 15.04 6.47
CA GLY A 89 20.54 15.15 6.58
C GLY A 89 19.74 14.47 5.47
N TRP A 90 20.39 13.66 4.62
CA TRP A 90 19.68 12.91 3.59
C TRP A 90 18.71 11.91 4.24
N TRP A 91 19.15 11.20 5.27
CA TRP A 91 18.33 10.21 5.98
C TRP A 91 17.09 10.84 6.62
N ASP A 92 17.24 12.01 7.23
CA ASP A 92 16.11 12.73 7.83
C ASP A 92 15.09 13.20 6.78
N ASN A 93 15.57 13.60 5.59
CA ASN A 93 14.71 13.96 4.48
C ASN A 93 14.01 12.70 3.91
N HIS A 94 14.77 11.63 3.70
CA HIS A 94 14.29 10.35 3.17
C HIS A 94 13.12 9.81 3.98
N ARG A 95 13.25 9.76 5.31
CA ARG A 95 12.19 9.30 6.21
C ARG A 95 10.92 10.17 6.18
N LYS A 96 11.03 11.43 5.81
CA LYS A 96 9.89 12.35 5.71
C LYS A 96 9.13 12.24 4.40
N ILE A 97 9.82 11.93 3.31
CA ILE A 97 9.20 11.83 1.99
C ILE A 97 8.69 10.42 1.68
N HIS A 98 9.27 9.39 2.29
CA HIS A 98 8.85 8.00 2.13
C HIS A 98 7.97 7.54 3.29
N ARG A 99 6.72 7.22 2.99
CA ARG A 99 5.66 6.97 3.96
C ARG A 99 5.81 5.66 4.75
N HIS A 100 6.62 4.73 4.25
CA HIS A 100 6.82 3.41 4.86
C HIS A 100 7.76 3.40 6.08
N HIS A 101 8.40 4.51 6.42
CA HIS A 101 9.27 4.59 7.61
C HIS A 101 8.47 4.70 8.90
N LEU A 102 7.87 3.59 9.35
CA LEU A 102 6.91 3.55 10.45
C LEU A 102 7.47 3.18 11.83
N VAL A 103 8.78 2.90 11.92
CA VAL A 103 9.42 2.49 13.19
C VAL A 103 9.61 3.67 14.13
N GLN A 104 9.93 4.85 13.59
CA GLN A 104 10.18 6.06 14.39
C GLN A 104 8.96 6.98 14.34
N ALA A 105 8.57 7.49 15.51
CA ALA A 105 7.35 8.29 15.65
C ALA A 105 7.33 9.54 14.76
N ASP A 106 8.49 10.15 14.49
CA ASP A 106 8.64 11.32 13.63
C ASP A 106 8.56 11.00 12.12
N GLY A 107 8.67 9.74 11.75
CA GLY A 107 8.50 9.26 10.36
C GLY A 107 7.08 8.79 10.04
N VAL A 108 6.20 8.64 11.05
CA VAL A 108 4.84 8.14 10.85
C VAL A 108 3.92 9.24 10.33
N PRO A 109 3.33 9.11 9.12
CA PRO A 109 2.36 10.07 8.62
C PRO A 109 1.14 10.19 9.53
N GLU A 110 0.57 11.41 9.65
CA GLU A 110 -0.68 11.62 10.43
C GLU A 110 -1.85 10.79 9.84
N ASP A 111 -1.86 10.65 8.52
CA ASP A 111 -2.85 9.89 7.75
C ASP A 111 -2.33 8.51 7.33
N VAL A 112 -1.49 7.88 8.17
CA VAL A 112 -0.97 6.52 7.90
C VAL A 112 -2.10 5.57 7.54
N ASN A 113 -1.88 4.75 6.54
CA ASN A 113 -2.88 3.83 6.02
C ASN A 113 -2.29 2.43 5.75
N LEU A 114 -3.15 1.50 5.38
CA LEU A 114 -2.75 0.12 5.19
C LEU A 114 -1.72 -0.09 4.08
N LEU A 115 -1.67 0.78 3.06
CA LEU A 115 -0.66 0.69 1.99
C LEU A 115 0.74 1.00 2.54
N ASP A 116 0.85 2.03 3.41
CA ASP A 116 2.11 2.38 4.08
C ASP A 116 2.63 1.21 4.92
N VAL A 117 1.71 0.53 5.63
CA VAL A 117 2.03 -0.68 6.44
C VAL A 117 2.50 -1.83 5.55
N LEU A 118 1.85 -2.09 4.43
CA LEU A 118 2.24 -3.17 3.51
C LEU A 118 3.59 -2.88 2.84
N GLU A 119 3.86 -1.63 2.48
CA GLU A 119 5.15 -1.21 1.94
C GLU A 119 6.27 -1.39 2.98
N TYR A 120 6.04 -0.95 4.23
CA TYR A 120 6.97 -1.18 5.34
C TYR A 120 7.29 -2.66 5.54
N ILE A 121 6.26 -3.53 5.57
CA ILE A 121 6.46 -4.98 5.72
C ILE A 121 7.31 -5.54 4.57
N ALA A 122 7.01 -5.13 3.33
CA ALA A 122 7.76 -5.59 2.16
C ALA A 122 9.22 -5.15 2.21
N ASP A 123 9.49 -3.87 2.51
CA ASP A 123 10.85 -3.35 2.66
C ASP A 123 11.62 -4.10 3.75
N TYR A 124 11.03 -4.24 4.94
CA TYR A 124 11.68 -4.87 6.08
C TYR A 124 12.02 -6.35 5.82
N VAL A 125 11.10 -7.09 5.21
CA VAL A 125 11.32 -8.48 4.83
C VAL A 125 12.43 -8.60 3.78
N MET A 126 12.37 -7.79 2.73
CA MET A 126 13.37 -7.85 1.65
C MET A 126 14.74 -7.38 2.09
N ALA A 127 14.81 -6.34 2.95
CA ALA A 127 16.06 -5.88 3.54
C ALA A 127 16.70 -6.95 4.45
N GLY A 128 15.91 -7.62 5.28
CA GLY A 128 16.38 -8.72 6.13
C GLY A 128 16.93 -9.89 5.32
N MET A 129 16.17 -10.35 4.32
CA MET A 129 16.59 -11.43 3.43
C MET A 129 17.87 -11.11 2.66
N ALA A 130 18.02 -9.86 2.17
CA ALA A 130 19.20 -9.44 1.42
C ALA A 130 20.46 -9.31 2.30
N ARG A 131 20.32 -8.90 3.56
CA ARG A 131 21.45 -8.60 4.46
C ARG A 131 21.85 -9.78 5.33
N ALA A 132 20.87 -10.51 5.86
CA ALA A 132 21.10 -11.58 6.85
C ALA A 132 20.62 -12.96 6.37
N GLY A 133 19.90 -13.06 5.26
CA GLY A 133 19.27 -14.29 4.81
C GLY A 133 18.10 -14.74 5.71
N ASP A 134 17.57 -13.82 6.52
CA ASP A 134 16.49 -14.07 7.47
C ASP A 134 15.54 -12.87 7.53
N ILE A 135 14.33 -13.07 8.06
CA ILE A 135 13.34 -12.00 8.25
C ILE A 135 13.61 -11.33 9.59
N TYR A 136 13.84 -10.01 9.55
CA TYR A 136 13.94 -9.24 10.78
C TYR A 136 12.59 -9.19 11.51
N PRO A 137 12.58 -9.14 12.87
CA PRO A 137 11.36 -8.91 13.62
C PRO A 137 10.70 -7.61 13.21
N LEU A 138 9.41 -7.67 12.87
CA LEU A 138 8.63 -6.47 12.54
C LEU A 138 8.24 -5.76 13.84
N GLU A 139 8.79 -4.57 14.05
CA GLU A 139 8.49 -3.72 15.19
C GLU A 139 7.41 -2.71 14.80
N MET A 140 6.17 -3.02 15.12
CA MET A 140 5.03 -2.15 14.85
C MET A 140 4.12 -2.11 16.08
N SER A 141 3.78 -0.91 16.54
CA SER A 141 2.88 -0.76 17.69
C SER A 141 1.43 -1.04 17.31
N ASP A 142 0.65 -1.53 18.28
CA ASP A 142 -0.79 -1.74 18.12
C ASP A 142 -1.52 -0.43 17.75
N GLU A 143 -1.06 0.70 18.29
CA GLU A 143 -1.63 2.02 17.99
C GLU A 143 -1.44 2.38 16.51
N LEU A 144 -0.25 2.13 15.94
CA LEU A 144 0.04 2.38 14.54
C LEU A 144 -0.87 1.55 13.63
N ILE A 145 -1.01 0.26 13.94
CA ILE A 145 -1.89 -0.65 13.21
C ILE A 145 -3.33 -0.14 13.28
N GLN A 146 -3.82 0.22 14.46
CA GLN A 146 -5.18 0.76 14.62
C GLN A 146 -5.41 2.06 13.85
N ARG A 147 -4.40 2.94 13.76
CA ARG A 147 -4.48 4.17 12.94
C ARG A 147 -4.58 3.86 11.46
N ALA A 148 -3.83 2.88 10.96
CA ALA A 148 -3.84 2.49 9.56
C ALA A 148 -5.16 1.85 9.09
N PHE A 149 -5.99 1.38 10.03
CA PHE A 149 -7.32 0.80 9.76
C PHE A 149 -8.48 1.82 9.89
N ARG A 150 -8.23 3.07 10.17
CA ARG A 150 -9.25 4.12 10.25
C ARG A 150 -9.44 4.85 8.95
#